data_71e919e9ebf34c83ab96a89afb2a4258
#
_entry.id   71e919e9ebf34c83ab96a89afb2a4258
#
_cell.length_a   1.000
_cell.length_b   1.000
_cell.length_c   1.000
_cell.angle_alpha   90.00
_cell.angle_beta   90.00
_cell.angle_gamma   90.00
#
_symmetry.space_group_name_H-M   'P 1'
#
loop_
_entity.id
_entity.type
_entity.pdbx_description
1 polymer ?
#
loop_
_entity_poly.entity_id
_entity_poly.type
_entity_poly.pdbx_seq_one_letter_code
_entity_poly.pdbx_strand_id
1 'polypeptide(L)'
;MSSLLLSSISTFFIVLSAVLVAIGWALVKNKKIEAHKKTMFAAAISALTFFIIYVSRTLFIGNTAFGGPDEYKIYYTIFLVFHIILATTGAVFGIVTILAGYKNNLVRHRKIGPVTSIIWFFTAITGVMVYLLLYII
;
A
#
# COMPACT_ATOMS: atom_id res chain seq x y z
N MET A 1 4.29 7.85 21.81
CA MET A 1 3.33 7.00 21.11
C MET A 1 3.97 5.66 20.83
N SER A 2 3.27 4.57 21.10
CA SER A 2 3.86 3.24 20.96
C SER A 2 4.04 2.83 19.49
N SER A 3 5.02 1.94 19.24
CA SER A 3 5.22 1.38 17.91
C SER A 3 3.98 0.62 17.43
N LEU A 4 3.30 -0.09 18.34
CA LEU A 4 2.05 -0.81 18.02
C LEU A 4 0.96 0.16 17.54
N LEU A 5 0.77 1.29 18.23
CA LEU A 5 -0.25 2.26 17.85
C LEU A 5 0.03 2.87 16.49
N LEU A 6 1.28 3.29 16.25
CA LEU A 6 1.67 3.88 14.96
C LEU A 6 1.55 2.87 13.82
N SER A 7 1.96 1.62 14.04
CA SER A 7 1.85 0.56 13.05
C SER A 7 0.41 0.22 12.74
N SER A 8 -0.46 0.22 13.77
CA SER A 8 -1.90 -0.03 13.58
C SER A 8 -2.54 1.07 12.75
N ILE A 9 -2.21 2.33 13.04
CA ILE A 9 -2.75 3.48 12.30
C ILE A 9 -2.25 3.44 10.85
N SER A 10 -0.96 3.22 10.63
CA SER A 10 -0.42 3.17 9.28
C SER A 10 -1.00 2.02 8.47
N THR A 11 -1.15 0.84 9.08
CA THR A 11 -1.77 -0.31 8.44
C THR A 11 -3.23 -0.02 8.06
N PHE A 12 -3.97 0.68 8.92
CA PHE A 12 -5.32 1.12 8.59
C PHE A 12 -5.32 1.96 7.29
N PHE A 13 -4.40 2.90 7.16
CA PHE A 13 -4.35 3.78 5.99
C PHE A 13 -3.98 3.05 4.70
N ILE A 14 -3.11 2.04 4.74
CA ILE A 14 -2.81 1.29 3.52
C ILE A 14 -3.99 0.38 3.12
N VAL A 15 -4.70 -0.19 4.07
CA VAL A 15 -5.92 -0.95 3.81
C VAL A 15 -6.99 -0.02 3.23
N LEU A 16 -7.18 1.15 3.81
CA LEU A 16 -8.11 2.15 3.30
C LEU A 16 -7.77 2.53 1.86
N SER A 17 -6.49 2.75 1.57
CA SER A 17 -6.03 3.05 0.21
C SER A 17 -6.40 1.92 -0.76
N ALA A 18 -6.16 0.66 -0.39
CA ALA A 18 -6.49 -0.49 -1.22
C ALA A 18 -7.99 -0.60 -1.48
N VAL A 19 -8.81 -0.39 -0.46
CA VAL A 19 -10.28 -0.39 -0.61
C VAL A 19 -10.72 0.71 -1.56
N LEU A 20 -10.16 1.91 -1.42
CA LEU A 20 -10.47 3.03 -2.30
C LEU A 20 -10.03 2.76 -3.74
N VAL A 21 -8.89 2.11 -3.95
CA VAL A 21 -8.46 1.69 -5.30
C VAL A 21 -9.49 0.72 -5.91
N ALA A 22 -9.97 -0.24 -5.13
CA ALA A 22 -10.99 -1.19 -5.60
C ALA A 22 -12.28 -0.47 -5.98
N ILE A 23 -12.74 0.46 -5.15
CA ILE A 23 -13.94 1.26 -5.43
C ILE A 23 -13.72 2.12 -6.67
N GLY A 24 -12.57 2.77 -6.79
CA GLY A 24 -12.24 3.61 -7.93
C GLY A 24 -12.18 2.83 -9.24
N TRP A 25 -11.66 1.60 -9.19
CA TRP A 25 -11.65 0.72 -10.36
C TRP A 25 -13.09 0.35 -10.78
N ALA A 26 -13.94 0.01 -9.83
CA ALA A 26 -15.35 -0.26 -10.11
C ALA A 26 -16.04 0.97 -10.71
N LEU A 27 -15.76 2.16 -10.21
CA LEU A 27 -16.34 3.40 -10.70
C LEU A 27 -15.95 3.67 -12.16
N VAL A 28 -14.69 3.48 -12.52
CA VAL A 28 -14.27 3.71 -13.90
C VAL A 28 -14.82 2.66 -14.85
N LYS A 29 -15.00 1.43 -14.40
CA LYS A 29 -15.67 0.39 -15.20
C LYS A 29 -17.13 0.77 -15.51
N ASN A 30 -17.77 1.49 -14.62
CA ASN A 30 -19.14 1.98 -14.80
C ASN A 30 -19.17 3.39 -15.43
N LYS A 31 -18.04 3.85 -16.00
CA LYS A 31 -17.90 5.13 -16.70
C LYS A 31 -18.15 6.35 -15.82
N LYS A 32 -18.02 6.21 -14.50
CA LYS A 32 -18.15 7.31 -13.54
C LYS A 32 -16.79 7.96 -13.34
N ILE A 33 -16.35 8.73 -14.33
CA ILE A 33 -14.98 9.24 -14.43
C ILE A 33 -14.65 10.22 -13.30
N GLU A 34 -15.56 11.17 -13.01
CA GLU A 34 -15.30 12.17 -11.96
C GLU A 34 -15.25 11.54 -10.57
N ALA A 35 -16.13 10.58 -10.28
CA ALA A 35 -16.08 9.83 -9.04
C ALA A 35 -14.81 8.99 -8.92
N HIS A 36 -14.36 8.37 -10.04
CA HIS A 36 -13.10 7.65 -10.11
C HIS A 36 -11.92 8.55 -9.75
N LYS A 37 -11.84 9.75 -10.32
CA LYS A 37 -10.75 10.69 -10.05
C LYS A 37 -10.70 11.07 -8.58
N LYS A 38 -11.84 11.40 -7.97
CA LYS A 38 -11.93 11.77 -6.56
C LYS A 38 -11.54 10.61 -5.64
N THR A 39 -12.02 9.41 -5.95
CA THR A 39 -11.73 8.22 -5.15
C THR A 39 -10.26 7.84 -5.24
N MET A 40 -9.67 7.90 -6.43
CA MET A 40 -8.24 7.63 -6.61
C MET A 40 -7.36 8.68 -5.93
N PHE A 41 -7.79 9.94 -5.92
CA PHE A 41 -7.09 10.97 -5.17
C PHE A 41 -7.10 10.66 -3.66
N ALA A 42 -8.26 10.27 -3.13
CA ALA A 42 -8.38 9.86 -1.72
C ALA A 42 -7.50 8.64 -1.42
N ALA A 43 -7.42 7.68 -2.35
CA ALA A 43 -6.54 6.51 -2.21
C ALA A 43 -5.07 6.93 -2.15
N ALA A 44 -4.67 7.86 -3.00
CA ALA A 44 -3.29 8.38 -3.02
C ALA A 44 -2.94 9.11 -1.72
N ILE A 45 -3.86 9.93 -1.20
CA ILE A 45 -3.66 10.63 0.07
C ILE A 45 -3.56 9.64 1.24
N SER A 46 -4.39 8.59 1.25
CA SER A 46 -4.33 7.54 2.26
C SER A 46 -2.99 6.80 2.23
N ALA A 47 -2.49 6.48 1.04
CA ALA A 47 -1.19 5.83 0.87
C ALA A 47 -0.04 6.75 1.30
N LEU A 48 -0.12 8.04 0.98
CA LEU A 48 0.87 9.02 1.41
C LEU A 48 0.87 9.15 2.93
N THR A 49 -0.29 9.17 3.56
CA THR A 49 -0.42 9.20 5.02
C THR A 49 0.22 7.96 5.65
N PHE A 50 -0.07 6.78 5.10
CA PHE A 50 0.63 5.56 5.51
C PHE A 50 2.14 5.72 5.45
N PHE A 51 2.65 6.21 4.33
CA PHE A 51 4.09 6.34 4.10
C PHE A 51 4.73 7.31 5.08
N ILE A 52 4.10 8.44 5.33
CA ILE A 52 4.60 9.45 6.28
C ILE A 52 4.68 8.85 7.69
N ILE A 53 3.62 8.18 8.13
CA ILE A 53 3.59 7.54 9.46
C ILE A 53 4.66 6.45 9.56
N TYR A 54 4.77 5.62 8.52
CA TYR A 54 5.75 4.53 8.48
C TYR A 54 7.17 5.05 8.55
N VAL A 55 7.53 6.04 7.74
CA VAL A 55 8.87 6.62 7.73
C VAL A 55 9.18 7.33 9.04
N SER A 56 8.22 8.08 9.58
CA SER A 56 8.38 8.76 10.87
C SER A 56 8.65 7.75 11.99
N ARG A 57 7.89 6.66 12.03
CA ARG A 57 8.11 5.61 13.02
C ARG A 57 9.49 4.99 12.88
N THR A 58 9.87 4.67 11.65
CA THR A 58 11.18 4.04 11.38
C THR A 58 12.33 4.94 11.80
N LEU A 59 12.24 6.25 11.54
CA LEU A 59 13.32 7.20 11.86
C LEU A 59 13.39 7.56 13.34
N PHE A 60 12.24 7.68 14.01
CA PHE A 60 12.20 8.20 15.39
C PHE A 60 12.06 7.12 16.46
N ILE A 61 11.49 5.98 16.14
CA ILE A 61 11.27 4.88 17.11
C ILE A 61 12.09 3.65 16.72
N GLY A 62 12.24 3.40 15.41
CA GLY A 62 12.91 2.22 14.87
C GLY A 62 11.93 1.12 14.50
N ASN A 63 12.46 0.10 13.85
CA ASN A 63 11.66 -1.04 13.40
C ASN A 63 11.51 -2.09 14.49
N THR A 64 10.37 -2.79 14.48
CA THR A 64 10.13 -3.91 15.39
C THR A 64 10.75 -5.18 14.82
N ALA A 65 11.54 -5.87 15.62
CA ALA A 65 12.11 -7.15 15.25
C ALA A 65 11.05 -8.25 15.37
N PHE A 66 11.19 -9.31 14.53
CA PHE A 66 10.33 -10.48 14.64
C PHE A 66 10.54 -11.17 15.97
N GLY A 67 9.48 -11.31 16.77
CA GLY A 67 9.54 -11.88 18.12
C GLY A 67 9.18 -13.36 18.19
N GLY A 68 8.90 -14.02 17.07
CA GLY A 68 8.59 -15.44 17.03
C GLY A 68 9.80 -16.35 17.21
N PRO A 69 9.61 -17.69 17.15
CA PRO A 69 10.70 -18.66 17.28
C PRO A 69 11.81 -18.41 16.26
N ASP A 70 13.07 -18.60 16.68
CA ASP A 70 14.23 -18.37 15.82
C ASP A 70 14.21 -19.22 14.56
N GLU A 71 13.66 -20.42 14.62
CA GLU A 71 13.55 -21.31 13.46
C GLU A 71 12.66 -20.75 12.35
N TYR A 72 11.74 -19.84 12.66
CA TYR A 72 10.86 -19.18 11.68
C TYR A 72 11.38 -17.85 11.19
N LYS A 73 12.47 -17.35 11.76
CA LYS A 73 13.01 -16.03 11.44
C LYS A 73 13.40 -15.89 9.97
N ILE A 74 13.96 -16.95 9.38
CA ILE A 74 14.34 -16.93 7.97
C ILE A 74 13.10 -16.83 7.06
N TYR A 75 12.02 -17.52 7.40
CA TYR A 75 10.78 -17.47 6.61
C TYR A 75 10.14 -16.08 6.70
N TYR A 76 10.11 -15.50 7.89
CA TYR A 76 9.64 -14.12 8.07
C TYR A 76 10.46 -13.14 7.25
N THR A 77 11.78 -13.26 7.28
CA THR A 77 12.68 -12.38 6.55
C THR A 77 12.47 -12.48 5.04
N ILE A 78 12.31 -13.69 4.51
CA ILE A 78 12.03 -13.90 3.09
C ILE A 78 10.69 -13.24 2.72
N PHE A 79 9.67 -13.44 3.53
CA PHE A 79 8.35 -12.84 3.30
C PHE A 79 8.41 -11.33 3.35
N LEU A 80 9.15 -10.77 4.31
CA LEU A 80 9.33 -9.33 4.44
C LEU A 80 10.04 -8.73 3.23
N VAL A 81 11.09 -9.37 2.74
CA VAL A 81 11.82 -8.91 1.54
C VAL A 81 10.90 -8.94 0.33
N PHE A 82 10.13 -10.01 0.16
CA PHE A 82 9.13 -10.11 -0.90
C PHE A 82 8.12 -8.95 -0.82
N HIS A 83 7.61 -8.67 0.38
CA HIS A 83 6.67 -7.56 0.59
C HIS A 83 7.31 -6.21 0.24
N ILE A 84 8.55 -5.97 0.63
CA ILE A 84 9.25 -4.71 0.34
C ILE A 84 9.43 -4.52 -1.17
N ILE A 85 9.81 -5.57 -1.90
CA ILE A 85 9.93 -5.52 -3.36
C ILE A 85 8.59 -5.19 -3.99
N LEU A 86 7.53 -5.85 -3.53
CA LEU A 86 6.17 -5.63 -4.02
C LEU A 86 5.70 -4.20 -3.75
N ALA A 87 5.93 -3.70 -2.53
CA ALA A 87 5.54 -2.34 -2.14
C ALA A 87 6.30 -1.28 -2.93
N THR A 88 7.59 -1.47 -3.14
CA THR A 88 8.43 -0.54 -3.93
C THR A 88 7.96 -0.52 -5.39
N THR A 89 7.73 -1.68 -5.97
CA THR A 89 7.19 -1.80 -7.34
C THR A 89 5.83 -1.11 -7.44
N GLY A 90 4.96 -1.33 -6.46
CA GLY A 90 3.65 -0.68 -6.40
C GLY A 90 3.74 0.83 -6.32
N ALA A 91 4.67 1.35 -5.52
CA ALA A 91 4.87 2.80 -5.40
C ALA A 91 5.29 3.42 -6.74
N VAL A 92 6.25 2.81 -7.43
CA VAL A 92 6.70 3.29 -8.75
C VAL A 92 5.56 3.25 -9.77
N PHE A 93 4.86 2.11 -9.87
CA PHE A 93 3.74 1.96 -10.78
C PHE A 93 2.60 2.90 -10.43
N GLY A 94 2.36 3.14 -9.14
CA GLY A 94 1.34 4.08 -8.67
C GLY A 94 1.62 5.50 -9.14
N ILE A 95 2.85 5.97 -8.97
CA ILE A 95 3.26 7.30 -9.42
C ILE A 95 3.11 7.42 -10.93
N VAL A 96 3.59 6.43 -11.70
CA VAL A 96 3.49 6.45 -13.16
C VAL A 96 2.02 6.47 -13.61
N THR A 97 1.17 5.66 -12.96
CA THR A 97 -0.25 5.59 -13.30
C THR A 97 -0.96 6.92 -13.05
N ILE A 98 -0.70 7.53 -11.89
CA ILE A 98 -1.31 8.81 -11.51
C ILE A 98 -0.86 9.91 -12.48
N LEU A 99 0.43 9.97 -12.78
CA LEU A 99 0.96 10.98 -13.70
C LEU A 99 0.39 10.81 -15.11
N ALA A 100 0.24 9.57 -15.59
CA ALA A 100 -0.38 9.31 -16.90
C ALA A 100 -1.83 9.81 -16.93
N GLY A 101 -2.59 9.60 -15.86
CA GLY A 101 -3.95 10.12 -15.74
C GLY A 101 -4.00 11.64 -15.74
N TYR A 102 -3.13 12.26 -14.95
CA TYR A 102 -3.05 13.73 -14.87
C TYR A 102 -2.68 14.37 -16.20
N LYS A 103 -1.76 13.75 -16.94
CA LYS A 103 -1.30 14.26 -18.24
C LYS A 103 -2.22 13.87 -19.40
N ASN A 104 -3.38 13.30 -19.13
CA ASN A 104 -4.33 12.80 -20.11
C ASN A 104 -3.74 11.78 -21.09
N ASN A 105 -2.67 11.10 -20.71
CA ASN A 105 -2.18 9.96 -21.48
C ASN A 105 -3.01 8.72 -21.09
N LEU A 106 -4.25 8.70 -21.59
CA LEU A 106 -5.22 7.69 -21.18
C LEU A 106 -4.90 6.31 -21.72
N VAL A 107 -4.21 6.22 -22.86
CA VAL A 107 -3.76 4.93 -23.39
C VAL A 107 -2.82 4.24 -22.40
N ARG A 108 -1.81 4.97 -21.93
CA ARG A 108 -0.86 4.46 -20.93
C ARG A 108 -1.53 4.20 -19.59
N HIS A 109 -2.38 5.13 -19.14
CA HIS A 109 -3.10 5.01 -17.87
C HIS A 109 -3.98 3.75 -17.84
N ARG A 110 -4.73 3.49 -18.91
CA ARG A 110 -5.58 2.30 -19.01
C ARG A 110 -4.79 1.00 -19.10
N LYS A 111 -3.60 1.04 -19.70
CA LYS A 111 -2.75 -0.13 -19.83
C LYS A 111 -2.11 -0.52 -18.50
N ILE A 112 -1.60 0.47 -17.77
CA ILE A 112 -0.83 0.24 -16.54
C ILE A 112 -1.72 0.20 -15.29
N GLY A 113 -2.87 0.87 -15.31
CA GLY A 113 -3.76 1.00 -14.15
C GLY A 113 -4.18 -0.31 -13.52
N PRO A 114 -4.70 -1.28 -14.28
CA PRO A 114 -5.07 -2.59 -13.71
C PRO A 114 -3.90 -3.32 -13.08
N VAL A 115 -2.72 -3.30 -13.71
CA VAL A 115 -1.51 -3.92 -13.17
C VAL A 115 -1.13 -3.26 -11.85
N THR A 116 -1.13 -1.94 -11.80
CA THR A 116 -0.86 -1.16 -10.59
C THR A 116 -1.84 -1.52 -9.48
N SER A 117 -3.13 -1.60 -9.80
CA SER A 117 -4.17 -1.94 -8.82
C SER A 117 -3.97 -3.33 -8.22
N ILE A 118 -3.64 -4.31 -9.04
CA ILE A 118 -3.39 -5.68 -8.57
C ILE A 118 -2.17 -5.71 -7.63
N ILE A 119 -1.09 -5.04 -8.02
CA ILE A 119 0.11 -4.92 -7.16
C ILE A 119 -0.26 -4.24 -5.85
N TRP A 120 -1.11 -3.20 -5.89
CA TRP A 120 -1.57 -2.47 -4.72
C TRP A 120 -2.31 -3.37 -3.73
N PHE A 121 -3.21 -4.21 -4.26
CA PHE A 121 -3.97 -5.15 -3.42
C PHE A 121 -3.05 -6.16 -2.75
N PHE A 122 -2.11 -6.75 -3.49
CA PHE A 122 -1.14 -7.69 -2.92
C PHE A 122 -0.23 -7.02 -1.90
N THR A 123 0.18 -5.78 -2.16
CA THR A 123 0.99 -5.01 -1.20
C THR A 123 0.23 -4.80 0.11
N ALA A 124 -1.05 -4.43 0.04
CA ALA A 124 -1.87 -4.24 1.23
C ALA A 124 -2.06 -5.55 2.00
N ILE A 125 -2.37 -6.63 1.29
CA ILE A 125 -2.56 -7.95 1.92
C ILE A 125 -1.29 -8.41 2.62
N THR A 126 -0.15 -8.36 1.94
CA THR A 126 1.13 -8.75 2.53
C THR A 126 1.54 -7.82 3.67
N GLY A 127 1.23 -6.54 3.56
CA GLY A 127 1.48 -5.56 4.62
C GLY A 127 0.69 -5.87 5.90
N VAL A 128 -0.58 -6.22 5.76
CA VAL A 128 -1.40 -6.68 6.90
C VAL A 128 -0.79 -7.95 7.52
N MET A 129 -0.34 -8.89 6.69
CA MET A 129 0.29 -10.11 7.18
C MET A 129 1.58 -9.82 7.96
N VAL A 130 2.41 -8.90 7.48
CA VAL A 130 3.62 -8.47 8.20
C VAL A 130 3.23 -7.84 9.55
N TYR A 131 2.21 -6.99 9.57
CA TYR A 131 1.71 -6.38 10.80
C TYR A 131 1.25 -7.45 11.80
N LEU A 132 0.47 -8.42 11.35
CA LEU A 132 -0.01 -9.50 12.22
C LEU A 132 1.15 -10.34 12.77
N LEU A 133 2.15 -10.63 11.96
CA LEU A 133 3.31 -11.42 12.38
C LEU A 133 4.17 -10.67 13.40
N LEU A 134 4.24 -9.34 13.32
CA LEU A 134 5.06 -8.54 14.22
C LEU A 134 4.37 -8.23 15.56
N TYR A 135 3.07 -8.02 15.54
CA TYR A 135 2.38 -7.42 16.70
C TYR A 135 1.29 -8.27 17.32
N ILE A 136 0.70 -9.22 16.57
CA ILE A 136 -0.50 -9.93 17.03
C ILE A 136 -0.23 -11.41 17.28
N ILE A 137 0.58 -12.05 16.45
CA ILE A 137 0.87 -13.50 16.53
C ILE A 137 2.23 -13.78 17.25
#